data_6c0ba18b883c4870469fcdc71f8490e4
#
_entry.id   6c0ba18b883c4870469fcdc71f8490e4
#
_cell.length_a   1.000
_cell.length_b   1.000
_cell.length_c   1.000
_cell.angle_alpha   90.00
_cell.angle_beta   90.00
_cell.angle_gamma   90.00
#
_symmetry.space_group_name_H-M   'P 1'
#
loop_
_entity.id
_entity.type
_entity.pdbx_description
1 polymer ?
#
loop_
_entity_poly.entity_id
_entity_poly.type
_entity_poly.pdbx_seq_one_letter_code
_entity_poly.pdbx_strand_id
1 'polypeptide(L)'
;ETDIEIMMSVDLGIDLGTASVLVYVKGKGVVLKEPSVVAFDRDTNVIKAIGEEARLMLGRTPGNIIAVRPLRQGVISDYTVTEKMIKYFVQKALGKRTFKKPRISICVPSGVTEVEKKAVEEATFAAGAREVHLIEEPVAAAIGAGIDISKPCGNMIVDIGGGTSDIAVISLGGTVVNTSLKIAGDDFDEAIVRYMRKKHNLLIGERTAEDIKIKIGTTYPLIEDETLEVRGRNLVTGLPKTVTETSTCLLYTSDA
;
A
#
# COMPACT_ATOMS: atom_id res chain seq x y z
N GLU A 1 34.60 18.24 8.15
CA GLU A 1 33.21 18.63 7.84
C GLU A 1 32.35 17.42 7.47
N THR A 2 32.86 16.47 6.67
CA THR A 2 32.11 15.29 6.16
C THR A 2 31.65 14.32 7.27
N ASP A 3 32.45 14.09 8.30
CA ASP A 3 32.12 13.13 9.38
C ASP A 3 31.05 13.65 10.36
N ILE A 4 31.00 14.96 10.59
CA ILE A 4 29.98 15.60 11.44
C ILE A 4 28.64 15.69 10.71
N GLU A 5 28.62 15.86 9.39
CA GLU A 5 27.41 15.84 8.59
C GLU A 5 26.78 14.43 8.53
N ILE A 6 27.61 13.38 8.44
CA ILE A 6 27.16 11.97 8.46
C ILE A 6 26.54 11.61 9.82
N MET A 7 27.14 12.04 10.93
CA MET A 7 26.60 11.80 12.29
C MET A 7 25.29 12.55 12.57
N MET A 8 24.88 13.51 11.73
CA MET A 8 23.72 14.38 11.96
C MET A 8 22.59 14.17 10.95
N SER A 9 22.71 13.26 9.98
CA SER A 9 21.64 12.96 9.03
C SER A 9 20.61 11.99 9.64
N VAL A 10 19.32 12.22 9.31
CA VAL A 10 18.27 11.28 9.65
C VAL A 10 18.08 10.33 8.46
N ASP A 11 18.14 9.03 8.75
CA ASP A 11 17.92 7.98 7.74
C ASP A 11 16.48 7.48 7.87
N LEU A 12 15.76 7.51 6.76
CA LEU A 12 14.39 7.02 6.63
C LEU A 12 14.34 5.85 5.66
N GLY A 13 13.51 4.86 5.99
CA GLY A 13 13.00 3.88 5.05
C GLY A 13 11.53 4.18 4.75
N ILE A 14 11.14 4.18 3.49
CA ILE A 14 9.75 4.36 3.07
C ILE A 14 9.35 3.19 2.21
N ASP A 15 8.32 2.47 2.63
CA ASP A 15 7.56 1.58 1.77
C ASP A 15 6.37 2.36 1.23
N LEU A 16 6.39 2.63 -0.08
CA LEU A 16 5.37 3.43 -0.78
C LEU A 16 4.38 2.52 -1.49
N GLY A 17 3.61 1.76 -0.72
CA GLY A 17 2.67 0.80 -1.26
C GLY A 17 1.39 1.42 -1.83
N THR A 18 0.72 0.66 -2.72
CA THR A 18 -0.57 1.04 -3.30
C THR A 18 -1.66 1.23 -2.23
N ALA A 19 -1.71 0.37 -1.24
CA ALA A 19 -2.73 0.40 -0.19
C ALA A 19 -2.29 1.21 1.03
N SER A 20 -1.02 1.12 1.44
CA SER A 20 -0.50 1.77 2.64
C SER A 20 0.93 2.24 2.47
N VAL A 21 1.29 3.30 3.21
CA VAL A 21 2.65 3.80 3.34
C VAL A 21 3.18 3.45 4.73
N LEU A 22 4.39 2.87 4.78
CA LEU A 22 5.15 2.65 6.01
C LEU A 22 6.36 3.58 6.03
N VAL A 23 6.61 4.22 7.17
CA VAL A 23 7.84 5.01 7.37
C VAL A 23 8.61 4.48 8.57
N TYR A 24 9.83 4.07 8.29
CA TYR A 24 10.81 3.63 9.27
C TYR A 24 11.83 4.75 9.51
N VAL A 25 12.18 5.00 10.77
CA VAL A 25 13.26 5.93 11.16
C VAL A 25 14.36 5.12 11.81
N LYS A 26 15.59 5.28 11.33
CA LYS A 26 16.76 4.61 11.91
C LYS A 26 16.88 4.90 13.40
N GLY A 27 16.95 3.83 14.20
CA GLY A 27 17.02 3.91 15.66
C GLY A 27 15.68 4.07 16.38
N LYS A 28 14.57 4.24 15.66
CA LYS A 28 13.22 4.32 16.25
C LYS A 28 12.27 3.21 15.79
N GLY A 29 12.61 2.53 14.68
CA GLY A 29 11.73 1.53 14.08
C GLY A 29 10.67 2.14 13.17
N VAL A 30 9.57 1.41 12.93
CA VAL A 30 8.41 1.89 12.17
C VAL A 30 7.67 2.92 13.01
N VAL A 31 7.67 4.17 12.56
CA VAL A 31 7.05 5.30 13.26
C VAL A 31 5.71 5.72 12.68
N LEU A 32 5.39 5.23 11.46
CA LEU A 32 4.17 5.58 10.77
C LEU A 32 3.73 4.44 9.87
N LYS A 33 2.42 4.14 9.92
CA LYS A 33 1.72 3.26 9.00
C LYS A 33 0.37 3.88 8.71
N GLU A 34 0.16 4.31 7.47
CA GLU A 34 -1.07 4.97 7.07
C GLU A 34 -1.51 4.57 5.65
N PRO A 35 -2.81 4.66 5.35
CA PRO A 35 -3.31 4.42 4.00
C PRO A 35 -2.72 5.37 2.95
N SER A 36 -2.45 4.87 1.75
CA SER A 36 -2.01 5.64 0.59
C SER A 36 -3.20 6.38 -0.05
N VAL A 37 -3.85 7.26 0.70
CA VAL A 37 -5.03 8.00 0.25
C VAL A 37 -4.83 9.49 0.45
N VAL A 38 -5.24 10.28 -0.53
CA VAL A 38 -5.22 11.75 -0.48
C VAL A 38 -6.60 12.29 -0.87
N ALA A 39 -7.15 13.16 -0.05
CA ALA A 39 -8.36 13.90 -0.34
C ALA A 39 -8.02 15.36 -0.67
N PHE A 40 -8.53 15.84 -1.80
CA PHE A 40 -8.31 17.22 -2.24
C PHE A 40 -9.58 17.81 -2.85
N ASP A 41 -9.63 19.13 -2.85
CA ASP A 41 -10.69 19.90 -3.49
C ASP A 41 -10.41 19.94 -5.01
N ARG A 42 -11.41 19.52 -5.80
CA ARG A 42 -11.29 19.41 -7.27
C ARG A 42 -10.97 20.74 -7.94
N ASP A 43 -11.59 21.82 -7.45
CA ASP A 43 -11.55 23.11 -8.13
C ASP A 43 -10.25 23.88 -7.81
N THR A 44 -9.76 23.72 -6.57
CA THR A 44 -8.58 24.45 -6.08
C THR A 44 -7.32 23.59 -6.02
N ASN A 45 -7.39 22.25 -6.18
CA ASN A 45 -6.30 21.30 -5.98
C ASN A 45 -5.64 21.38 -4.58
N VAL A 46 -6.37 21.95 -3.60
CA VAL A 46 -5.88 22.03 -2.22
C VAL A 46 -6.13 20.72 -1.50
N ILE A 47 -5.07 20.15 -0.93
CA ILE A 47 -5.17 18.94 -0.12
C ILE A 47 -5.95 19.25 1.17
N LYS A 48 -6.96 18.44 1.46
CA LYS A 48 -7.80 18.52 2.64
C LYS A 48 -7.40 17.50 3.70
N ALA A 49 -7.02 16.29 3.28
CA ALA A 49 -6.60 15.22 4.18
C ALA A 49 -5.63 14.25 3.47
N ILE A 50 -4.81 13.55 4.25
CA ILE A 50 -3.92 12.49 3.78
C ILE A 50 -3.96 11.35 4.80
N GLY A 51 -3.81 10.10 4.32
CA GLY A 51 -3.75 8.93 5.17
C GLY A 51 -5.14 8.51 5.69
N GLU A 52 -5.22 8.19 6.98
CA GLU A 52 -6.46 7.67 7.58
C GLU A 52 -7.63 8.65 7.48
N GLU A 53 -7.40 9.93 7.67
CA GLU A 53 -8.45 10.95 7.51
C GLU A 53 -9.02 10.97 6.09
N ALA A 54 -8.15 10.88 5.07
CA ALA A 54 -8.58 10.82 3.68
C ALA A 54 -9.31 9.50 3.38
N ARG A 55 -8.87 8.37 3.96
CA ARG A 55 -9.52 7.05 3.81
C ARG A 55 -10.97 7.08 4.30
N LEU A 56 -11.25 7.76 5.40
CA LEU A 56 -12.61 7.92 5.93
C LEU A 56 -13.53 8.70 4.98
N MET A 57 -12.96 9.48 4.07
CA MET A 57 -13.67 10.27 3.06
C MET A 57 -13.98 9.49 1.78
N LEU A 58 -13.32 8.34 1.53
CA LEU A 58 -13.58 7.52 0.35
C LEU A 58 -15.06 7.14 0.23
N GLY A 59 -15.68 7.46 -0.91
CA GLY A 59 -17.09 7.19 -1.18
C GLY A 59 -18.10 7.99 -0.36
N ARG A 60 -17.65 9.00 0.41
CA ARG A 60 -18.51 9.83 1.31
C ARG A 60 -18.26 11.32 1.16
N THR A 61 -17.49 11.74 0.17
CA THR A 61 -17.13 13.15 -0.03
C THR A 61 -18.29 13.98 -0.62
N PRO A 62 -18.44 15.27 -0.23
CA PRO A 62 -19.24 16.23 -0.97
C PRO A 62 -18.70 16.36 -2.41
N GLY A 63 -19.54 16.79 -3.35
CA GLY A 63 -19.26 16.76 -4.79
C GLY A 63 -17.99 17.47 -5.27
N ASN A 64 -17.43 18.37 -4.48
CA ASN A 64 -16.18 19.09 -4.78
C ASN A 64 -14.92 18.47 -4.16
N ILE A 65 -15.04 17.49 -3.26
CA ILE A 65 -13.90 16.82 -2.65
C ILE A 65 -13.73 15.44 -3.30
N ILE A 66 -12.52 15.14 -3.76
CA ILE A 66 -12.14 13.84 -4.32
C ILE A 66 -11.13 13.19 -3.39
N ALA A 67 -11.39 11.96 -3.00
CA ALA A 67 -10.42 11.11 -2.32
C ALA A 67 -9.90 10.06 -3.32
N VAL A 68 -8.59 9.99 -3.50
CA VAL A 68 -7.92 9.10 -4.45
C VAL A 68 -6.76 8.35 -3.82
N ARG A 69 -6.42 7.21 -4.42
CA ARG A 69 -5.13 6.54 -4.22
C ARG A 69 -4.19 7.00 -5.33
N PRO A 70 -3.11 7.73 -5.01
CA PRO A 70 -2.20 8.27 -6.02
C PRO A 70 -1.26 7.24 -6.64
N LEU A 71 -1.21 6.02 -6.05
CA LEU A 71 -0.54 4.87 -6.62
C LEU A 71 -1.57 3.81 -7.02
N ARG A 72 -1.33 3.16 -8.16
CA ARG A 72 -2.12 2.03 -8.63
C ARG A 72 -1.19 0.96 -9.17
N GLN A 73 -1.39 -0.29 -8.74
CA GLN A 73 -0.56 -1.42 -9.19
C GLN A 73 0.95 -1.13 -9.06
N GLY A 74 1.37 -0.55 -7.93
CA GLY A 74 2.76 -0.21 -7.65
C GLY A 74 3.32 0.99 -8.41
N VAL A 75 2.51 1.69 -9.22
CA VAL A 75 2.95 2.78 -10.09
C VAL A 75 2.30 4.11 -9.68
N ILE A 76 3.06 5.21 -9.80
CA ILE A 76 2.53 6.56 -9.60
C ILE A 76 1.54 6.88 -10.72
N SER A 77 0.27 7.10 -10.35
CA SER A 77 -0.79 7.54 -11.27
C SER A 77 -0.96 9.06 -11.27
N ASP A 78 -0.56 9.74 -10.18
CA ASP A 78 -0.55 11.20 -10.06
C ASP A 78 0.72 11.64 -9.33
N TYR A 79 1.66 12.22 -10.11
CA TYR A 79 2.95 12.66 -9.60
C TYR A 79 2.82 13.74 -8.52
N THR A 80 2.02 14.78 -8.80
CA THR A 80 1.88 15.94 -7.91
C THR A 80 1.26 15.56 -6.56
N VAL A 81 0.27 14.69 -6.59
CA VAL A 81 -0.39 14.18 -5.38
C VAL A 81 0.55 13.27 -4.61
N THR A 82 1.31 12.41 -5.30
CA THR A 82 2.30 11.52 -4.68
C THR A 82 3.43 12.30 -4.00
N GLU A 83 4.00 13.31 -4.67
CA GLU A 83 5.02 14.18 -4.08
C GLU A 83 4.53 14.81 -2.76
N LYS A 84 3.33 15.39 -2.79
CA LYS A 84 2.73 16.00 -1.59
C LYS A 84 2.45 14.98 -0.49
N MET A 85 2.05 13.77 -0.86
CA MET A 85 1.83 12.67 0.08
C MET A 85 3.14 12.23 0.75
N ILE A 86 4.21 12.00 -0.01
CA ILE A 86 5.53 11.67 0.52
C ILE A 86 6.01 12.77 1.46
N LYS A 87 5.91 14.03 1.03
CA LYS A 87 6.30 15.19 1.84
C LYS A 87 5.56 15.24 3.17
N TYR A 88 4.26 15.00 3.16
CA TYR A 88 3.45 14.95 4.38
C TYR A 88 3.93 13.84 5.33
N PHE A 89 4.15 12.63 4.82
CA PHE A 89 4.59 11.52 5.66
C PHE A 89 6.01 11.70 6.20
N VAL A 90 6.93 12.25 5.40
CA VAL A 90 8.27 12.60 5.86
C VAL A 90 8.20 13.65 6.99
N GLN A 91 7.41 14.71 6.81
CA GLN A 91 7.24 15.73 7.83
C GLN A 91 6.58 15.20 9.10
N LYS A 92 5.61 14.31 8.96
CA LYS A 92 4.91 13.67 10.10
C LYS A 92 5.85 12.75 10.88
N ALA A 93 6.69 11.99 10.19
CA ALA A 93 7.67 11.08 10.80
C ALA A 93 8.82 11.82 11.53
N LEU A 94 9.29 12.92 10.96
CA LEU A 94 10.40 13.70 11.51
C LEU A 94 9.97 14.75 12.56
N GLY A 95 8.69 15.16 12.51
CA GLY A 95 8.16 16.26 13.31
C GLY A 95 8.49 17.66 12.76
N LYS A 96 7.76 18.67 13.21
CA LYS A 96 7.77 20.04 12.67
C LYS A 96 9.09 20.83 12.83
N ARG A 97 10.04 20.33 13.63
CA ARG A 97 11.28 21.06 13.98
C ARG A 97 12.55 20.54 13.33
N THR A 98 12.46 19.60 12.38
CA THR A 98 13.65 19.03 11.76
C THR A 98 14.09 19.90 10.59
N PHE A 99 15.13 20.69 10.76
CA PHE A 99 15.76 21.49 9.70
C PHE A 99 16.67 20.66 8.78
N LYS A 100 16.85 19.37 9.07
CA LYS A 100 17.79 18.50 8.36
C LYS A 100 17.06 17.73 7.27
N LYS A 101 17.59 17.79 6.07
CA LYS A 101 17.11 16.98 4.93
C LYS A 101 17.52 15.53 5.18
N PRO A 102 16.57 14.58 5.19
CA PRO A 102 16.86 13.15 5.41
C PRO A 102 17.53 12.49 4.20
N ARG A 103 18.24 11.38 4.45
CA ARG A 103 18.50 10.36 3.44
C ARG A 103 17.33 9.41 3.45
N ILE A 104 16.79 9.08 2.29
CA ILE A 104 15.59 8.25 2.16
C ILE A 104 15.90 7.04 1.30
N SER A 105 15.71 5.84 1.87
CA SER A 105 15.60 4.60 1.11
C SER A 105 14.12 4.35 0.85
N ILE A 106 13.71 4.24 -0.42
CA ILE A 106 12.32 4.04 -0.80
C ILE A 106 12.16 2.75 -1.61
N CYS A 107 11.14 1.96 -1.27
CA CYS A 107 10.87 0.71 -1.94
C CYS A 107 10.14 0.94 -3.26
N VAL A 108 10.44 0.09 -4.23
CA VAL A 108 9.77 0.02 -5.53
C VAL A 108 9.53 -1.44 -5.91
N PRO A 109 8.40 -1.78 -6.58
CA PRO A 109 8.19 -3.13 -7.09
C PRO A 109 9.28 -3.57 -8.05
N SER A 110 9.55 -4.88 -8.12
CA SER A 110 10.60 -5.43 -9.00
C SER A 110 10.33 -5.23 -10.50
N GLY A 111 9.04 -5.10 -10.88
CA GLY A 111 8.62 -4.99 -12.28
C GLY A 111 8.51 -3.57 -12.82
N VAL A 112 8.94 -2.54 -12.07
CA VAL A 112 8.83 -1.14 -12.52
C VAL A 112 9.86 -0.80 -13.59
N THR A 113 9.45 0.05 -14.54
CA THR A 113 10.33 0.58 -15.60
C THR A 113 11.30 1.63 -15.04
N GLU A 114 12.38 1.90 -15.77
CA GLU A 114 13.33 2.97 -15.40
C GLU A 114 12.68 4.35 -15.33
N VAL A 115 11.63 4.60 -16.12
CA VAL A 115 10.87 5.86 -16.07
C VAL A 115 10.08 5.96 -14.77
N GLU A 116 9.46 4.87 -14.33
CA GLU A 116 8.71 4.79 -13.07
C GLU A 116 9.66 4.92 -11.86
N LYS A 117 10.82 4.25 -11.89
CA LYS A 117 11.87 4.42 -10.86
C LYS A 117 12.27 5.88 -10.71
N LYS A 118 12.55 6.53 -11.85
CA LYS A 118 12.94 7.93 -11.88
C LYS A 118 11.84 8.85 -11.34
N ALA A 119 10.57 8.56 -11.64
CA ALA A 119 9.45 9.34 -11.10
C ALA A 119 9.36 9.23 -9.57
N VAL A 120 9.58 8.05 -8.99
CA VAL A 120 9.62 7.86 -7.53
C VAL A 120 10.80 8.61 -6.90
N GLU A 121 11.97 8.52 -7.53
CA GLU A 121 13.18 9.22 -7.08
C GLU A 121 12.97 10.74 -7.08
N GLU A 122 12.50 11.30 -8.20
CA GLU A 122 12.24 12.74 -8.34
C GLU A 122 11.18 13.24 -7.36
N ALA A 123 10.07 12.49 -7.17
CA ALA A 123 9.04 12.83 -6.20
C ALA A 123 9.59 12.84 -4.77
N THR A 124 10.50 11.92 -4.45
CA THR A 124 11.13 11.84 -3.13
C THR A 124 12.12 12.99 -2.90
N PHE A 125 12.90 13.38 -3.91
CA PHE A 125 13.75 14.57 -3.83
C PHE A 125 12.93 15.85 -3.67
N ALA A 126 11.85 16.00 -4.45
CA ALA A 126 10.94 17.15 -4.36
C ALA A 126 10.24 17.22 -3.00
N ALA A 127 9.98 16.07 -2.34
CA ALA A 127 9.46 16.00 -0.99
C ALA A 127 10.45 16.49 0.08
N GLY A 128 11.74 16.68 -0.27
CA GLY A 128 12.75 17.28 0.58
C GLY A 128 13.88 16.35 1.01
N ALA A 129 14.05 15.20 0.38
CA ALA A 129 15.20 14.33 0.61
C ALA A 129 16.51 15.01 0.19
N ARG A 130 17.61 14.73 0.89
CA ARG A 130 18.97 15.09 0.49
C ARG A 130 19.55 14.05 -0.48
N GLU A 131 19.23 12.81 -0.22
CA GLU A 131 19.74 11.65 -0.95
C GLU A 131 18.63 10.59 -1.00
N VAL A 132 18.47 9.94 -2.13
CA VAL A 132 17.43 8.92 -2.36
C VAL A 132 18.09 7.64 -2.84
N HIS A 133 17.74 6.52 -2.24
CA HIS A 133 18.14 5.19 -2.65
C HIS A 133 16.89 4.36 -2.94
N LEU A 134 16.78 3.84 -4.15
CA LEU A 134 15.72 2.90 -4.51
C LEU A 134 16.11 1.49 -4.11
N ILE A 135 15.18 0.76 -3.51
CA ILE A 135 15.36 -0.64 -3.10
C ILE A 135 14.17 -1.43 -3.66
N GLU A 136 14.43 -2.61 -4.24
CA GLU A 136 13.34 -3.50 -4.65
C GLU A 136 12.60 -4.05 -3.44
N GLU A 137 11.25 -4.05 -3.48
CA GLU A 137 10.39 -4.49 -2.39
C GLU A 137 10.75 -5.87 -1.84
N PRO A 138 11.00 -6.92 -2.67
CA PRO A 138 11.37 -8.23 -2.15
C PRO A 138 12.71 -8.24 -1.39
N VAL A 139 13.67 -7.39 -1.79
CA VAL A 139 14.95 -7.25 -1.09
C VAL A 139 14.74 -6.62 0.28
N ALA A 140 13.96 -5.56 0.34
CA ALA A 140 13.60 -4.92 1.60
C ALA A 140 12.82 -5.87 2.52
N ALA A 141 11.87 -6.64 1.97
CA ALA A 141 11.12 -7.65 2.69
C ALA A 141 12.02 -8.75 3.28
N ALA A 142 12.98 -9.26 2.49
CA ALA A 142 13.96 -10.26 2.95
C ALA A 142 14.78 -9.74 4.13
N ILE A 143 15.28 -8.52 4.03
CA ILE A 143 16.05 -7.87 5.11
C ILE A 143 15.16 -7.69 6.35
N GLY A 144 13.92 -7.22 6.17
CA GLY A 144 12.95 -7.05 7.23
C GLY A 144 12.56 -8.34 7.94
N ALA A 145 12.53 -9.46 7.23
CA ALA A 145 12.30 -10.80 7.76
C ALA A 145 13.54 -11.39 8.48
N GLY A 146 14.66 -10.66 8.51
CA GLY A 146 15.92 -11.11 9.14
C GLY A 146 16.67 -12.18 8.34
N ILE A 147 16.38 -12.30 7.04
CA ILE A 147 17.08 -13.23 6.16
C ILE A 147 18.47 -12.66 5.83
N ASP A 148 19.50 -13.47 6.04
CA ASP A 148 20.86 -13.10 5.63
C ASP A 148 21.02 -13.32 4.12
N ILE A 149 20.72 -12.29 3.35
CA ILE A 149 20.77 -12.32 1.89
C ILE A 149 22.18 -12.40 1.33
N SER A 150 23.23 -12.21 2.13
CA SER A 150 24.63 -12.27 1.69
C SER A 150 25.11 -13.70 1.44
N LYS A 151 24.43 -14.69 1.99
CA LYS A 151 24.80 -16.10 1.86
C LYS A 151 24.56 -16.66 0.45
N PRO A 152 25.36 -17.65 0.01
CA PRO A 152 25.18 -18.32 -1.27
C PRO A 152 24.06 -19.38 -1.21
N CYS A 153 22.88 -18.97 -0.78
CA CYS A 153 21.70 -19.81 -0.77
C CYS A 153 20.51 -19.01 -1.33
N GLY A 154 19.67 -19.69 -2.14
CA GLY A 154 18.46 -19.06 -2.68
C GLY A 154 17.39 -18.92 -1.60
N ASN A 155 16.94 -17.70 -1.35
CA ASN A 155 15.81 -17.41 -0.49
C ASN A 155 14.67 -16.89 -1.35
N MET A 156 13.53 -17.57 -1.33
CA MET A 156 12.34 -17.14 -2.06
C MET A 156 11.51 -16.22 -1.17
N ILE A 157 11.20 -15.06 -1.69
CA ILE A 157 10.31 -14.08 -1.07
C ILE A 157 9.06 -13.97 -1.93
N VAL A 158 7.89 -13.98 -1.28
CA VAL A 158 6.59 -13.68 -1.89
C VAL A 158 6.00 -12.52 -1.09
N ASP A 159 5.94 -11.37 -1.71
CA ASP A 159 5.36 -10.15 -1.14
C ASP A 159 4.05 -9.83 -1.84
N ILE A 160 2.93 -9.90 -1.11
CA ILE A 160 1.59 -9.66 -1.64
C ILE A 160 1.07 -8.35 -1.04
N GLY A 161 1.16 -7.28 -1.82
CA GLY A 161 0.70 -5.95 -1.45
C GLY A 161 -0.79 -5.69 -1.75
N GLY A 162 -1.14 -4.41 -1.86
CA GLY A 162 -2.48 -4.00 -2.32
C GLY A 162 -2.64 -4.09 -3.83
N GLY A 163 -1.63 -3.63 -4.60
CA GLY A 163 -1.70 -3.52 -6.06
C GLY A 163 -0.76 -4.45 -6.82
N THR A 164 0.24 -5.03 -6.17
CA THR A 164 1.24 -5.93 -6.78
C THR A 164 1.51 -7.13 -5.88
N SER A 165 1.86 -8.24 -6.53
CA SER A 165 2.45 -9.42 -5.87
C SER A 165 3.83 -9.64 -6.47
N ASP A 166 4.86 -9.44 -5.67
CA ASP A 166 6.26 -9.55 -6.06
C ASP A 166 6.85 -10.86 -5.55
N ILE A 167 7.41 -11.64 -6.47
CA ILE A 167 8.02 -12.92 -6.17
C ILE A 167 9.49 -12.85 -6.61
N ALA A 168 10.41 -13.08 -5.70
CA ALA A 168 11.84 -13.05 -6.01
C ALA A 168 12.61 -14.17 -5.32
N VAL A 169 13.68 -14.63 -5.97
CA VAL A 169 14.72 -15.45 -5.36
C VAL A 169 15.96 -14.59 -5.19
N ILE A 170 16.42 -14.48 -3.95
CA ILE A 170 17.55 -13.63 -3.56
C ILE A 170 18.71 -14.52 -3.10
N SER A 171 19.93 -14.23 -3.59
CA SER A 171 21.16 -14.91 -3.19
C SER A 171 22.34 -13.95 -3.36
N LEU A 172 23.37 -14.06 -2.50
CA LEU A 172 24.59 -13.25 -2.57
C LEU A 172 24.33 -11.73 -2.66
N GLY A 173 23.33 -11.25 -1.92
CA GLY A 173 22.97 -9.84 -1.83
C GLY A 173 22.21 -9.27 -3.03
N GLY A 174 21.82 -10.09 -4.01
CA GLY A 174 21.12 -9.67 -5.22
C GLY A 174 19.94 -10.55 -5.59
N THR A 175 19.05 -9.99 -6.39
CA THR A 175 17.92 -10.70 -6.99
C THR A 175 18.39 -11.56 -8.14
N VAL A 176 18.18 -12.88 -8.06
CA VAL A 176 18.54 -13.85 -9.09
C VAL A 176 17.43 -13.99 -10.13
N VAL A 177 16.22 -14.11 -9.65
CA VAL A 177 14.99 -14.18 -10.47
C VAL A 177 13.91 -13.38 -9.76
N ASN A 178 13.16 -12.62 -10.52
CA ASN A 178 11.97 -11.92 -10.02
C ASN A 178 10.81 -11.99 -11.01
N THR A 179 9.63 -11.85 -10.47
CA THR A 179 8.40 -11.64 -11.23
C THR A 179 7.48 -10.73 -10.41
N SER A 180 6.83 -9.79 -11.07
CA SER A 180 5.83 -8.90 -10.47
C SER A 180 4.51 -9.09 -11.17
N LEU A 181 3.48 -9.43 -10.42
CA LEU A 181 2.11 -9.60 -10.91
C LEU A 181 1.28 -8.39 -10.47
N LYS A 182 0.51 -7.84 -11.39
CA LYS A 182 -0.45 -6.76 -11.10
C LYS A 182 -1.79 -7.33 -10.62
N ILE A 183 -1.73 -8.33 -9.74
CA ILE A 183 -2.86 -8.98 -9.08
C ILE A 183 -2.50 -9.09 -7.60
N ALA A 184 -3.29 -8.46 -6.74
CA ALA A 184 -3.03 -8.41 -5.31
C ALA A 184 -4.31 -8.10 -4.50
N GLY A 185 -4.16 -7.56 -3.31
CA GLY A 185 -5.25 -7.34 -2.35
C GLY A 185 -6.44 -6.57 -2.88
N ASP A 186 -6.23 -5.56 -3.74
CA ASP A 186 -7.31 -4.76 -4.34
C ASP A 186 -8.14 -5.60 -5.33
N ASP A 187 -7.51 -6.52 -6.08
CA ASP A 187 -8.22 -7.43 -7.00
C ASP A 187 -9.07 -8.43 -6.22
N PHE A 188 -8.59 -8.89 -5.05
CA PHE A 188 -9.37 -9.75 -4.16
C PHE A 188 -10.60 -9.01 -3.61
N ASP A 189 -10.46 -7.73 -3.24
CA ASP A 189 -11.58 -6.90 -2.80
C ASP A 189 -12.62 -6.73 -3.91
N GLU A 190 -12.17 -6.47 -5.14
CA GLU A 190 -13.07 -6.40 -6.31
C GLU A 190 -13.77 -7.74 -6.58
N ALA A 191 -13.08 -8.86 -6.42
CA ALA A 191 -13.69 -10.18 -6.57
C ALA A 191 -14.82 -10.40 -5.56
N ILE A 192 -14.59 -9.99 -4.28
CA ILE A 192 -15.60 -10.04 -3.23
C ILE A 192 -16.80 -9.13 -3.57
N VAL A 193 -16.57 -7.90 -4.05
CA VAL A 193 -17.65 -7.01 -4.49
C VAL A 193 -18.49 -7.66 -5.59
N ARG A 194 -17.84 -8.26 -6.61
CA ARG A 194 -18.51 -8.98 -7.70
C ARG A 194 -19.32 -10.17 -7.19
N TYR A 195 -18.75 -10.95 -6.28
CA TYR A 195 -19.40 -12.09 -5.65
C TYR A 195 -20.65 -11.67 -4.87
N MET A 196 -20.56 -10.66 -3.98
CA MET A 196 -21.70 -10.16 -3.21
C MET A 196 -22.83 -9.64 -4.10
N ARG A 197 -22.47 -9.00 -5.22
CA ARG A 197 -23.44 -8.56 -6.22
C ARG A 197 -24.12 -9.75 -6.88
N LYS A 198 -23.36 -10.75 -7.33
CA LYS A 198 -23.88 -11.90 -8.09
C LYS A 198 -24.72 -12.83 -7.22
N LYS A 199 -24.23 -13.16 -6.03
CA LYS A 199 -24.88 -14.14 -5.14
C LYS A 199 -26.05 -13.56 -4.36
N HIS A 200 -25.91 -12.33 -3.85
CA HIS A 200 -26.86 -11.73 -2.90
C HIS A 200 -27.65 -10.55 -3.42
N ASN A 201 -27.38 -10.09 -4.67
CA ASN A 201 -27.87 -8.80 -5.17
C ASN A 201 -27.55 -7.65 -4.22
N LEU A 202 -26.37 -7.69 -3.60
CA LEU A 202 -25.94 -6.75 -2.57
C LEU A 202 -24.80 -5.89 -3.12
N LEU A 203 -24.98 -4.57 -3.10
CA LEU A 203 -23.91 -3.62 -3.39
C LEU A 203 -23.20 -3.26 -2.09
N ILE A 204 -21.92 -3.54 -2.05
CA ILE A 204 -20.99 -3.15 -0.99
C ILE A 204 -19.90 -2.24 -1.54
N GLY A 205 -19.26 -1.44 -0.68
CA GLY A 205 -18.10 -0.63 -1.05
C GLY A 205 -16.79 -1.41 -0.85
N GLU A 206 -15.70 -0.92 -1.47
CA GLU A 206 -14.35 -1.50 -1.38
C GLU A 206 -13.92 -1.74 0.07
N ARG A 207 -14.13 -0.77 0.97
CA ARG A 207 -13.80 -0.92 2.39
C ARG A 207 -14.52 -2.09 3.05
N THR A 208 -15.79 -2.31 2.70
CA THR A 208 -16.54 -3.47 3.23
C THR A 208 -15.98 -4.77 2.68
N ALA A 209 -15.57 -4.79 1.41
CA ALA A 209 -14.92 -5.96 0.81
C ALA A 209 -13.58 -6.26 1.46
N GLU A 210 -12.76 -5.24 1.72
CA GLU A 210 -11.50 -5.36 2.46
C GLU A 210 -11.73 -5.91 3.88
N ASP A 211 -12.74 -5.39 4.60
CA ASP A 211 -13.11 -5.89 5.93
C ASP A 211 -13.53 -7.38 5.89
N ILE A 212 -14.27 -7.80 4.87
CA ILE A 212 -14.66 -9.20 4.64
C ILE A 212 -13.42 -10.05 4.38
N LYS A 213 -12.55 -9.63 3.45
CA LYS A 213 -11.29 -10.32 3.13
C LYS A 213 -10.43 -10.55 4.38
N ILE A 214 -10.24 -9.52 5.19
CA ILE A 214 -9.38 -9.58 6.39
C ILE A 214 -9.98 -10.50 7.46
N LYS A 215 -11.31 -10.49 7.64
CA LYS A 215 -11.96 -11.20 8.73
C LYS A 215 -12.22 -12.67 8.43
N ILE A 216 -12.70 -12.98 7.23
CA ILE A 216 -13.14 -14.34 6.88
C ILE A 216 -12.54 -14.84 5.56
N GLY A 217 -11.64 -14.08 4.90
CA GLY A 217 -10.96 -14.53 3.71
C GLY A 217 -9.99 -15.68 4.02
N THR A 218 -10.05 -16.75 3.23
CA THR A 218 -9.16 -17.90 3.37
C THR A 218 -8.80 -18.49 2.01
N THR A 219 -7.60 -19.03 1.89
CA THR A 219 -7.10 -19.76 0.71
C THR A 219 -7.10 -21.27 0.91
N TYR A 220 -7.53 -21.73 2.09
CA TYR A 220 -7.59 -23.13 2.47
C TYR A 220 -8.85 -23.42 3.29
N PRO A 221 -9.50 -24.58 3.12
CA PRO A 221 -10.67 -24.95 3.93
C PRO A 221 -10.33 -24.92 5.43
N LEU A 222 -11.11 -24.17 6.20
CA LEU A 222 -11.00 -24.13 7.65
C LEU A 222 -11.71 -25.35 8.26
N ILE A 223 -11.28 -25.77 9.46
CA ILE A 223 -11.93 -26.84 10.21
C ILE A 223 -13.34 -26.40 10.66
N GLU A 224 -13.45 -25.12 11.07
CA GLU A 224 -14.72 -24.48 11.41
C GLU A 224 -14.84 -23.20 10.58
N ASP A 225 -15.99 -23.01 9.94
CA ASP A 225 -16.27 -21.82 9.15
C ASP A 225 -16.40 -20.58 10.04
N GLU A 226 -15.64 -19.54 9.70
CA GLU A 226 -15.87 -18.23 10.24
C GLU A 226 -17.05 -17.56 9.55
N THR A 227 -17.86 -16.82 10.30
CA THR A 227 -19.06 -16.15 9.78
C THR A 227 -18.99 -14.67 10.02
N LEU A 228 -19.52 -13.88 9.06
CA LEU A 228 -19.58 -12.42 9.14
C LEU A 228 -20.92 -11.91 8.64
N GLU A 229 -21.55 -11.01 9.41
CA GLU A 229 -22.69 -10.23 8.93
C GLU A 229 -22.21 -9.07 8.05
N VAL A 230 -22.70 -9.05 6.82
CA VAL A 230 -22.36 -8.03 5.82
C VAL A 230 -23.58 -7.20 5.49
N ARG A 231 -23.45 -5.88 5.66
CA ARG A 231 -24.50 -4.92 5.34
C ARG A 231 -24.20 -4.16 4.06
N GLY A 232 -25.16 -4.09 3.16
CA GLY A 232 -25.04 -3.34 1.92
C GLY A 232 -26.39 -2.85 1.41
N ARG A 233 -26.41 -2.30 0.19
CA ARG A 233 -27.62 -1.88 -0.51
C ARG A 233 -28.14 -3.00 -1.39
N ASN A 234 -29.39 -3.39 -1.16
CA ASN A 234 -30.07 -4.35 -2.05
C ASN A 234 -30.29 -3.71 -3.43
N LEU A 235 -29.79 -4.35 -4.48
CA LEU A 235 -29.87 -3.84 -5.86
C LEU A 235 -31.27 -3.92 -6.45
N VAL A 236 -32.16 -4.78 -5.91
CA VAL A 236 -33.55 -4.93 -6.39
C VAL A 236 -34.46 -3.88 -5.75
N THR A 237 -34.37 -3.72 -4.42
CA THR A 237 -35.28 -2.85 -3.66
C THR A 237 -34.70 -1.47 -3.37
N GLY A 238 -33.39 -1.28 -3.53
CA GLY A 238 -32.68 -0.06 -3.15
C GLY A 238 -32.49 0.14 -1.64
N LEU A 239 -33.04 -0.73 -0.81
CA LEU A 239 -33.04 -0.63 0.66
C LEU A 239 -31.79 -1.28 1.27
N PRO A 240 -31.40 -0.91 2.51
CA PRO A 240 -30.38 -1.64 3.25
C PRO A 240 -30.76 -3.13 3.45
N LYS A 241 -29.79 -4.02 3.25
CA LYS A 241 -29.95 -5.46 3.47
C LYS A 241 -28.71 -5.99 4.21
N THR A 242 -28.90 -6.91 5.14
CA THR A 242 -27.83 -7.67 5.80
C THR A 242 -27.87 -9.11 5.34
N VAL A 243 -26.73 -9.70 5.09
CA VAL A 243 -26.55 -11.13 4.76
C VAL A 243 -25.43 -11.69 5.63
N THR A 244 -25.47 -12.99 5.91
CA THR A 244 -24.38 -13.71 6.58
C THR A 244 -23.55 -14.43 5.53
N GLU A 245 -22.24 -14.22 5.57
CA GLU A 245 -21.25 -14.91 4.74
C GLU A 245 -20.35 -15.79 5.58
N THR A 246 -19.75 -16.79 4.95
CA THR A 246 -18.85 -17.74 5.56
C THR A 246 -17.51 -17.77 4.84
N SER A 247 -16.45 -18.18 5.54
CA SER A 247 -15.12 -18.34 4.95
C SER A 247 -15.08 -19.32 3.78
N THR A 248 -15.81 -20.45 3.84
CA THR A 248 -15.93 -21.39 2.72
C THR A 248 -16.51 -20.74 1.46
N CYS A 249 -17.43 -19.79 1.60
CA CYS A 249 -17.99 -19.08 0.45
C CYS A 249 -16.97 -18.20 -0.28
N LEU A 250 -15.98 -17.68 0.44
CA LEU A 250 -14.94 -16.82 -0.13
C LEU A 250 -13.77 -17.61 -0.70
N LEU A 251 -13.54 -18.84 -0.25
CA LEU A 251 -12.47 -19.70 -0.76
C LEU A 251 -12.52 -19.87 -2.29
N TYR A 252 -13.71 -19.89 -2.87
CA TYR A 252 -13.94 -20.10 -4.30
C TYR A 252 -14.16 -18.81 -5.11
N THR A 253 -14.09 -17.63 -4.48
CA THR A 253 -14.27 -16.36 -5.20
C THR A 253 -12.99 -15.87 -5.86
N SER A 254 -11.83 -16.36 -5.43
CA SER A 254 -10.53 -16.02 -6.00
C SER A 254 -10.23 -16.72 -7.32
N ASP A 255 -11.00 -17.78 -7.67
CA ASP A 255 -10.80 -18.56 -8.89
C ASP A 255 -11.73 -18.13 -10.05
N ALA A 256 -12.47 -17.02 -9.91
CA ALA A 256 -13.48 -16.58 -10.87
C ALA A 256 -13.04 -15.35 -11.69
#